data_bf603717b855fce32dc585125241cf8d
#
_entry.id   bf603717b855fce32dc585125241cf8d
#
_cell.length_a   1.000
_cell.length_b   1.000
_cell.length_c   1.000
_cell.angle_alpha   90.00
_cell.angle_beta   90.00
_cell.angle_gamma   90.00
#
_symmetry.space_group_name_H-M   'P 1'
#
loop_
_entity.id
_entity.type
_entity.pdbx_description
1 polymer ?
#
loop_
_entity_poly.entity_id
_entity_poly.type
_entity_poly.pdbx_seq_one_letter_code
_entity_poly.pdbx_strand_id
1 'polypeptide(L)'
;MHSLSLARGFYSAYLSLSDRQQAIKFYSFLNNLYLPSDYLSSMGDVSNVILVIGESASRNFMQLYGYNAPNNPLLSQLANERERESNNLFVFSDTISKEAYTSEVFESLLNYSNAETNKPWYHYHNMIDIFKRSHYETFWLEKQIIDQWGITQNLVSSRSKNRYYILGNYGAYDEELAKFYSKNVQSRLKSKNFIVFHLLGSHGWYADRFPKSFAKFKPNDLDFSHLHTNSDRDKQIVTDYVNSLYYNDTVLNEIFNLFKDKDAIVFYLSDHAQDIFESGSTYGHRCSKAGLEIPFMIYVSDIFKEKHPEKVKLIKNALNKPFMSDDLIHSLLPLVGIHTKDEIESKNLFSPKFDAQRKRSVCHNSMDYDKTK
;
A
#
# COMPACT_ATOMS: atom_id res chain seq x y z
N MET A 1 -16.27 26.69 32.74
CA MET A 1 -16.31 25.92 31.51
C MET A 1 -15.72 26.61 30.27
N HIS A 2 -15.73 27.96 30.17
CA HIS A 2 -15.17 28.69 29.01
C HIS A 2 -13.64 28.64 28.88
N SER A 3 -12.88 28.53 29.96
CA SER A 3 -11.40 28.49 29.93
C SER A 3 -10.82 27.20 29.27
N LEU A 4 -11.50 26.08 29.42
CA LEU A 4 -11.08 24.79 28.80
C LEU A 4 -11.26 24.76 27.26
N SER A 5 -12.25 25.47 26.75
CA SER A 5 -12.50 25.55 25.30
C SER A 5 -11.47 26.47 24.60
N LEU A 6 -11.10 27.57 25.24
CA LEU A 6 -10.05 28.48 24.76
C LEU A 6 -8.67 27.79 24.77
N ALA A 7 -8.31 27.09 25.85
CA ALA A 7 -7.06 26.33 25.92
C ALA A 7 -6.97 25.23 24.84
N ARG A 8 -8.07 24.52 24.56
CA ARG A 8 -8.15 23.57 23.46
C ARG A 8 -7.99 24.25 22.09
N GLY A 9 -8.62 25.41 21.89
CA GLY A 9 -8.48 26.19 20.66
C GLY A 9 -7.03 26.65 20.42
N PHE A 10 -6.36 27.16 21.45
CA PHE A 10 -4.95 27.54 21.36
C PHE A 10 -4.02 26.36 21.14
N TYR A 11 -4.28 25.22 21.78
CA TYR A 11 -3.52 24.00 21.58
C TYR A 11 -3.68 23.44 20.16
N SER A 12 -4.91 23.39 19.63
CA SER A 12 -5.17 23.01 18.23
C SER A 12 -4.49 23.95 17.24
N ALA A 13 -4.53 25.26 17.48
CA ALA A 13 -3.86 26.26 16.64
C ALA A 13 -2.32 26.09 16.70
N TYR A 14 -1.76 25.84 17.87
CA TYR A 14 -0.34 25.57 18.06
C TYR A 14 0.10 24.31 17.32
N LEU A 15 -0.65 23.21 17.43
CA LEU A 15 -0.35 21.97 16.69
C LEU A 15 -0.41 22.21 15.17
N SER A 16 -1.45 22.88 14.69
CA SER A 16 -1.60 23.20 13.26
C SER A 16 -0.44 24.06 12.72
N LEU A 17 0.04 25.03 13.51
CA LEU A 17 1.20 25.86 13.15
C LEU A 17 2.51 25.06 13.18
N SER A 18 2.69 24.19 14.18
CA SER A 18 3.83 23.28 14.29
C SER A 18 3.90 22.34 13.10
N ASP A 19 2.78 21.70 12.75
CA ASP A 19 2.67 20.77 11.63
C ASP A 19 2.96 21.47 10.29
N ARG A 20 2.45 22.69 10.12
CA ARG A 20 2.73 23.50 8.94
C ARG A 20 4.22 23.88 8.82
N GLN A 21 4.86 24.23 9.93
CA GLN A 21 6.30 24.54 9.92
C GLN A 21 7.13 23.29 9.61
N GLN A 22 6.76 22.14 10.16
CA GLN A 22 7.40 20.87 9.82
C GLN A 22 7.21 20.54 8.35
N ALA A 23 6.00 20.65 7.80
CA ALA A 23 5.72 20.40 6.39
C ALA A 23 6.57 21.29 5.47
N ILE A 24 6.69 22.60 5.78
CA ILE A 24 7.55 23.53 5.02
C ILE A 24 9.02 23.10 5.08
N LYS A 25 9.50 22.72 6.26
CA LYS A 25 10.87 22.22 6.44
C LYS A 25 11.13 20.95 5.66
N PHE A 26 10.23 19.98 5.72
CA PHE A 26 10.33 18.71 4.98
C PHE A 26 10.28 18.94 3.46
N TYR A 27 9.34 19.78 3.00
CA TYR A 27 9.23 20.13 1.58
C TYR A 27 10.50 20.80 1.05
N SER A 28 11.03 21.78 1.81
CA SER A 28 12.30 22.45 1.45
C SER A 28 13.45 21.44 1.38
N PHE A 29 13.54 20.53 2.36
CA PHE A 29 14.61 19.54 2.39
C PHE A 29 14.50 18.56 1.21
N LEU A 30 13.33 17.98 0.98
CA LEU A 30 13.09 17.05 -0.13
C LEU A 30 13.38 17.68 -1.50
N ASN A 31 13.04 18.95 -1.70
CA ASN A 31 13.31 19.65 -2.95
C ASN A 31 14.80 19.93 -3.18
N ASN A 32 15.58 20.01 -2.12
CA ASN A 32 17.03 20.23 -2.19
C ASN A 32 17.85 18.93 -2.17
N LEU A 33 17.17 17.77 -2.00
CA LEU A 33 17.83 16.47 -2.04
C LEU A 33 18.25 16.14 -3.47
N TYR A 34 19.55 16.30 -3.75
CA TYR A 34 20.11 16.11 -5.08
C TYR A 34 20.42 14.63 -5.36
N LEU A 35 19.99 14.14 -6.51
CA LEU A 35 20.41 12.84 -7.04
C LEU A 35 21.66 13.03 -7.90
N PRO A 36 22.83 12.53 -7.48
CA PRO A 36 24.07 12.63 -8.28
C PRO A 36 23.90 12.02 -9.67
N SER A 37 24.69 12.46 -10.65
CA SER A 37 24.61 11.94 -12.03
C SER A 37 24.92 10.46 -12.13
N ASP A 38 25.75 9.93 -11.25
CA ASP A 38 26.19 8.54 -11.15
C ASP A 38 25.42 7.74 -10.10
N TYR A 39 24.27 8.27 -9.60
CA TYR A 39 23.45 7.60 -8.59
C TYR A 39 22.76 6.34 -9.11
N LEU A 40 22.39 6.32 -10.39
CA LEU A 40 21.78 5.19 -11.05
C LEU A 40 22.81 4.43 -11.90
N SER A 41 22.89 3.13 -11.74
CA SER A 41 23.66 2.24 -12.60
C SER A 41 22.81 1.58 -13.71
N SER A 42 21.47 1.64 -13.58
CA SER A 42 20.51 1.15 -14.58
C SER A 42 19.21 1.96 -14.52
N MET A 43 18.55 2.10 -15.69
CA MET A 43 17.41 3.00 -15.91
C MET A 43 16.05 2.26 -16.00
N GLY A 44 16.01 0.98 -15.67
CA GLY A 44 14.80 0.16 -15.78
C GLY A 44 14.50 -0.32 -17.20
N ASP A 45 13.85 -1.47 -17.29
CA ASP A 45 13.54 -2.19 -18.52
C ASP A 45 12.04 -2.54 -18.68
N VAL A 46 11.21 -2.24 -17.69
CA VAL A 46 9.76 -2.46 -17.71
C VAL A 46 9.04 -1.19 -18.14
N SER A 47 8.13 -1.30 -19.12
CA SER A 47 7.46 -0.12 -19.69
C SER A 47 6.45 0.52 -18.73
N ASN A 48 5.65 -0.28 -18.04
CA ASN A 48 4.65 0.23 -17.11
C ASN A 48 4.80 -0.43 -15.74
N VAL A 49 5.17 0.37 -14.75
CA VAL A 49 5.28 -0.02 -13.35
C VAL A 49 4.16 0.65 -12.59
N ILE A 50 3.32 -0.13 -11.96
CA ILE A 50 2.15 0.35 -11.23
C ILE A 50 2.29 -0.05 -9.77
N LEU A 51 1.99 0.90 -8.88
CA LEU A 51 1.88 0.66 -7.44
C LEU A 51 0.47 1.03 -6.99
N VAL A 52 -0.27 0.06 -6.49
CA VAL A 52 -1.57 0.26 -5.86
C VAL A 52 -1.35 0.20 -4.35
N ILE A 53 -1.50 1.34 -3.70
CA ILE A 53 -1.44 1.43 -2.23
C ILE A 53 -2.87 1.31 -1.73
N GLY A 54 -3.17 0.17 -1.09
CA GLY A 54 -4.42 -0.07 -0.37
C GLY A 54 -4.42 0.68 0.96
N GLU A 55 -5.57 0.74 1.58
CA GLU A 55 -5.78 1.41 2.86
C GLU A 55 -6.48 0.45 3.81
N SER A 56 -5.87 0.22 4.98
CA SER A 56 -6.49 -0.49 6.11
C SER A 56 -6.91 -1.94 5.84
N ALA A 57 -6.37 -2.61 4.81
CA ALA A 57 -6.73 -3.99 4.48
C ALA A 57 -5.90 -5.00 5.29
N SER A 58 -6.58 -5.90 6.00
CA SER A 58 -5.97 -7.04 6.69
C SER A 58 -6.05 -8.31 5.85
N ARG A 59 -4.90 -9.00 5.68
CA ARG A 59 -4.90 -10.31 5.01
C ARG A 59 -5.70 -11.37 5.78
N ASN A 60 -5.85 -11.21 7.10
CA ASN A 60 -6.56 -12.15 7.96
C ASN A 60 -8.06 -12.26 7.64
N PHE A 61 -8.62 -11.25 6.98
CA PHE A 61 -10.02 -11.20 6.55
C PHE A 61 -10.18 -11.40 5.04
N MET A 62 -9.16 -11.91 4.34
CA MET A 62 -9.22 -12.16 2.90
C MET A 62 -9.22 -13.65 2.57
N GLN A 63 -10.15 -14.12 1.73
CA GLN A 63 -10.22 -15.50 1.25
C GLN A 63 -8.90 -15.99 0.66
N LEU A 64 -8.17 -15.11 -0.06
CA LEU A 64 -6.85 -15.40 -0.63
C LEU A 64 -5.81 -15.88 0.39
N TYR A 65 -6.00 -15.52 1.66
CA TYR A 65 -5.12 -15.89 2.78
C TYR A 65 -5.77 -16.88 3.74
N GLY A 66 -6.91 -17.48 3.35
CA GLY A 66 -7.56 -18.54 4.12
C GLY A 66 -8.75 -18.10 4.98
N TYR A 67 -9.22 -16.85 4.88
CA TYR A 67 -10.46 -16.44 5.53
C TYR A 67 -11.67 -17.18 4.94
N ASN A 68 -12.62 -17.58 5.79
CA ASN A 68 -13.72 -18.47 5.39
C ASN A 68 -14.76 -17.83 4.47
N ALA A 69 -14.95 -16.50 4.52
CA ALA A 69 -15.90 -15.84 3.65
C ALA A 69 -15.34 -15.66 2.24
N PRO A 70 -16.10 -15.99 1.16
CA PRO A 70 -15.64 -15.86 -0.22
C PRO A 70 -15.72 -14.40 -0.70
N ASN A 71 -14.82 -13.57 -0.17
CA ASN A 71 -14.80 -12.13 -0.40
C ASN A 71 -13.72 -11.65 -1.38
N ASN A 72 -12.95 -12.56 -1.99
CA ASN A 72 -12.00 -12.22 -3.06
C ASN A 72 -12.18 -13.15 -4.29
N PRO A 73 -13.39 -13.26 -4.88
CA PRO A 73 -13.64 -14.22 -5.96
C PRO A 73 -12.86 -13.89 -7.24
N LEU A 74 -12.71 -12.61 -7.61
CA LEU A 74 -12.03 -12.19 -8.84
C LEU A 74 -10.52 -12.35 -8.72
N LEU A 75 -9.94 -11.93 -7.59
CA LEU A 75 -8.52 -12.11 -7.33
C LEU A 75 -8.16 -13.60 -7.17
N SER A 76 -9.04 -14.40 -6.57
CA SER A 76 -8.87 -15.86 -6.48
C SER A 76 -8.86 -16.53 -7.85
N GLN A 77 -9.65 -16.04 -8.80
CA GLN A 77 -9.63 -16.52 -10.17
C GLN A 77 -8.30 -16.18 -10.87
N LEU A 78 -7.77 -14.97 -10.65
CA LEU A 78 -6.47 -14.56 -11.20
C LEU A 78 -5.29 -15.30 -10.57
N ALA A 79 -5.41 -15.69 -9.31
CA ALA A 79 -4.39 -16.43 -8.55
C ALA A 79 -4.57 -17.97 -8.65
N ASN A 80 -5.31 -18.50 -9.61
CA ASN A 80 -5.71 -19.91 -9.71
C ASN A 80 -4.53 -20.86 -9.49
N GLU A 81 -4.52 -21.56 -8.34
CA GLU A 81 -3.45 -22.47 -7.95
C GLU A 81 -3.35 -23.73 -8.82
N ARG A 82 -4.42 -24.08 -9.54
CA ARG A 82 -4.46 -25.30 -10.36
C ARG A 82 -3.64 -25.19 -11.65
N GLU A 83 -3.40 -23.97 -12.13
CA GLU A 83 -2.64 -23.68 -13.34
C GLU A 83 -1.48 -22.70 -13.04
N ARG A 84 -0.56 -23.09 -12.15
CA ARG A 84 0.56 -22.25 -11.70
C ARG A 84 1.42 -21.65 -12.81
N GLU A 85 1.41 -22.21 -14.00
CA GLU A 85 2.18 -21.69 -15.14
C GLU A 85 1.50 -20.51 -15.85
N SER A 86 0.16 -20.40 -15.77
CA SER A 86 -0.62 -19.35 -16.44
C SER A 86 -1.02 -18.18 -15.53
N ASN A 87 -0.76 -18.26 -14.22
CA ASN A 87 -1.19 -17.24 -13.26
C ASN A 87 -0.61 -15.86 -13.57
N ASN A 88 -1.49 -14.85 -13.49
CA ASN A 88 -1.12 -13.44 -13.59
C ASN A 88 -0.98 -12.78 -12.23
N LEU A 89 -1.56 -13.34 -11.16
CA LEU A 89 -1.52 -12.81 -9.80
C LEU A 89 -0.70 -13.71 -8.88
N PHE A 90 0.29 -13.12 -8.21
CA PHE A 90 1.18 -13.74 -7.25
C PHE A 90 0.90 -13.19 -5.86
N VAL A 91 0.53 -14.04 -4.91
CA VAL A 91 0.12 -13.67 -3.55
C VAL A 91 1.25 -14.04 -2.57
N PHE A 92 1.71 -13.05 -1.79
CA PHE A 92 2.79 -13.23 -0.81
C PHE A 92 2.20 -13.54 0.56
N SER A 93 2.62 -14.64 1.16
CA SER A 93 2.00 -15.20 2.36
C SER A 93 2.35 -14.51 3.67
N ASP A 94 3.53 -13.87 3.76
CA ASP A 94 4.04 -13.27 5.01
C ASP A 94 4.57 -11.86 4.79
N THR A 95 3.66 -10.90 4.69
CA THR A 95 3.99 -9.49 4.59
C THR A 95 3.35 -8.70 5.73
N ILE A 96 4.13 -7.79 6.30
CA ILE A 96 3.68 -6.89 7.36
C ILE A 96 4.01 -5.43 7.01
N SER A 97 3.20 -4.52 7.52
CA SER A 97 3.57 -3.10 7.55
C SER A 97 4.52 -2.80 8.71
N LYS A 98 5.35 -1.79 8.55
CA LYS A 98 6.24 -1.32 9.63
C LYS A 98 5.47 -0.60 10.74
N GLU A 99 4.43 0.12 10.39
CA GLU A 99 3.64 0.96 11.29
C GLU A 99 2.13 0.68 11.10
N ALA A 100 1.31 1.10 12.06
CA ALA A 100 -0.13 0.88 12.08
C ALA A 100 -0.97 2.10 11.64
N TYR A 101 -0.32 3.17 11.18
CA TYR A 101 -0.96 4.41 10.76
C TYR A 101 -0.38 4.88 9.42
N THR A 102 -1.23 5.34 8.51
CA THR A 102 -0.87 5.74 7.16
C THR A 102 0.27 6.76 7.10
N SER A 103 0.21 7.85 7.89
CA SER A 103 1.25 8.88 7.90
C SER A 103 2.63 8.33 8.27
N GLU A 104 2.68 7.41 9.23
CA GLU A 104 3.91 6.79 9.72
C GLU A 104 4.46 5.76 8.71
N VAL A 105 3.57 5.00 8.04
CA VAL A 105 3.96 4.08 6.96
C VAL A 105 4.61 4.83 5.81
N PHE A 106 4.05 5.98 5.42
CA PHE A 106 4.61 6.79 4.33
C PHE A 106 5.99 7.40 4.63
N GLU A 107 6.43 7.40 5.88
CA GLU A 107 7.80 7.77 6.24
C GLU A 107 8.87 6.79 5.73
N SER A 108 8.47 5.55 5.38
CA SER A 108 9.42 4.52 4.92
C SER A 108 9.00 3.79 3.65
N LEU A 109 7.72 3.76 3.30
CA LEU A 109 7.19 2.93 2.22
C LEU A 109 7.82 3.23 0.84
N LEU A 110 8.07 4.50 0.53
CA LEU A 110 8.51 4.95 -0.79
C LEU A 110 9.91 5.61 -0.79
N ASN A 111 10.73 5.31 0.19
CA ASN A 111 12.12 5.82 0.27
C ASN A 111 13.02 4.80 0.97
N TYR A 112 14.32 5.09 1.08
CA TYR A 112 15.30 4.20 1.71
C TYR A 112 15.35 4.30 3.25
N SER A 113 14.40 4.99 3.90
CA SER A 113 14.23 4.92 5.35
C SER A 113 13.59 3.58 5.74
N ASN A 114 14.09 2.96 6.79
CA ASN A 114 13.58 1.68 7.29
C ASN A 114 13.85 1.53 8.80
N ALA A 115 13.50 0.39 9.37
CA ALA A 115 13.62 0.14 10.82
C ALA A 115 15.06 0.28 11.36
N GLU A 116 16.09 0.12 10.54
CA GLU A 116 17.51 0.20 10.94
C GLU A 116 18.13 1.57 10.64
N THR A 117 17.44 2.47 9.94
CA THR A 117 17.97 3.80 9.62
C THR A 117 17.86 4.75 10.80
N ASN A 118 18.82 5.65 10.93
CA ASN A 118 18.95 6.57 12.07
C ASN A 118 18.74 8.06 11.71
N LYS A 119 18.56 8.35 10.42
CA LYS A 119 18.26 9.72 9.96
C LYS A 119 16.74 9.86 9.77
N PRO A 120 16.17 11.06 9.89
CA PRO A 120 14.80 11.32 9.52
C PRO A 120 14.51 10.88 8.08
N TRP A 121 13.31 10.36 7.83
CA TRP A 121 12.91 9.77 6.56
C TRP A 121 13.11 10.70 5.35
N TYR A 122 12.95 11.99 5.51
CA TYR A 122 13.13 12.98 4.44
C TYR A 122 14.58 13.24 4.03
N HIS A 123 15.54 12.58 4.68
CA HIS A 123 16.97 12.58 4.28
C HIS A 123 17.29 11.49 3.26
N TYR A 124 16.33 10.63 2.93
CA TYR A 124 16.54 9.53 1.99
C TYR A 124 15.88 9.82 0.64
N HIS A 125 16.46 9.31 -0.44
CA HIS A 125 15.90 9.47 -1.78
C HIS A 125 14.56 8.74 -1.90
N ASN A 126 13.61 9.42 -2.55
CA ASN A 126 12.26 8.93 -2.75
C ASN A 126 12.15 8.15 -4.06
N MET A 127 11.39 7.07 -4.06
CA MET A 127 11.14 6.21 -5.22
C MET A 127 10.62 6.98 -6.43
N ILE A 128 9.72 7.96 -6.24
CA ILE A 128 9.15 8.76 -7.34
C ILE A 128 10.23 9.58 -8.05
N ASP A 129 11.17 10.17 -7.29
CA ASP A 129 12.28 10.95 -7.86
C ASP A 129 13.26 10.05 -8.60
N ILE A 130 13.48 8.82 -8.11
CA ILE A 130 14.30 7.81 -8.77
C ILE A 130 13.66 7.41 -10.10
N PHE A 131 12.35 7.15 -10.15
CA PHE A 131 11.64 6.87 -11.39
C PHE A 131 11.71 8.03 -12.40
N LYS A 132 11.54 9.29 -11.94
CA LYS A 132 11.75 10.48 -12.81
C LYS A 132 13.17 10.54 -13.38
N ARG A 133 14.17 10.28 -12.54
CA ARG A 133 15.57 10.24 -12.96
C ARG A 133 15.85 9.11 -13.96
N SER A 134 15.09 8.02 -13.87
CA SER A 134 15.12 6.87 -14.79
C SER A 134 14.26 7.07 -16.06
N HIS A 135 13.84 8.33 -16.33
CA HIS A 135 13.03 8.74 -17.48
C HIS A 135 11.62 8.16 -17.54
N TYR A 136 11.05 7.79 -16.40
CA TYR A 136 9.63 7.43 -16.31
C TYR A 136 8.76 8.70 -16.18
N GLU A 137 7.65 8.73 -16.91
CA GLU A 137 6.58 9.67 -16.62
C GLU A 137 5.87 9.19 -15.35
N THR A 138 5.67 10.08 -14.37
CA THR A 138 5.11 9.72 -13.07
C THR A 138 3.71 10.26 -12.89
N PHE A 139 2.80 9.39 -12.43
CA PHE A 139 1.40 9.71 -12.18
C PHE A 139 1.03 9.28 -10.76
N TRP A 140 0.24 10.11 -10.08
CA TRP A 140 -0.34 9.80 -8.78
C TRP A 140 -1.84 10.11 -8.82
N LEU A 141 -2.66 9.09 -8.61
CA LEU A 141 -4.10 9.17 -8.54
C LEU A 141 -4.53 8.76 -7.14
N GLU A 142 -5.22 9.64 -6.43
CA GLU A 142 -5.62 9.35 -5.06
C GLU A 142 -7.07 9.73 -4.75
N LYS A 143 -7.67 8.92 -3.89
CA LYS A 143 -9.02 9.08 -3.36
C LYS A 143 -9.02 9.56 -1.91
N GLN A 144 -7.86 9.59 -1.28
CA GLN A 144 -7.69 10.02 0.10
C GLN A 144 -8.08 11.49 0.30
N ILE A 145 -8.71 11.79 1.42
CA ILE A 145 -9.02 13.17 1.80
C ILE A 145 -7.72 13.80 2.32
N ILE A 146 -7.35 14.93 1.71
CA ILE A 146 -6.21 15.72 2.16
C ILE A 146 -6.68 16.51 3.38
N ASP A 147 -6.45 15.97 4.54
CA ASP A 147 -6.62 16.69 5.80
C ASP A 147 -5.27 17.01 6.44
N GLN A 148 -5.31 17.63 7.61
CA GLN A 148 -4.10 17.98 8.37
C GLN A 148 -3.27 16.75 8.80
N TRP A 149 -3.84 15.54 8.78
CA TRP A 149 -3.18 14.29 9.18
C TRP A 149 -2.40 13.67 8.03
N GLY A 150 -2.71 14.04 6.78
CA GLY A 150 -2.09 13.52 5.57
C GLY A 150 -0.84 14.26 5.08
N ILE A 151 -0.11 14.99 5.94
CA ILE A 151 1.04 15.81 5.52
C ILE A 151 2.12 14.96 4.84
N THR A 152 2.48 13.82 5.40
CA THR A 152 3.53 12.94 4.86
C THR A 152 3.13 12.40 3.49
N GLN A 153 1.89 11.90 3.32
CA GLN A 153 1.39 11.43 2.01
C GLN A 153 1.40 12.57 0.99
N ASN A 154 0.97 13.77 1.39
CA ASN A 154 0.98 14.94 0.53
C ASN A 154 2.37 15.31 0.04
N LEU A 155 3.37 15.27 0.92
CA LEU A 155 4.77 15.53 0.57
C LEU A 155 5.29 14.49 -0.41
N VAL A 156 5.03 13.22 -0.18
CA VAL A 156 5.46 12.11 -1.04
C VAL A 156 4.76 12.20 -2.40
N SER A 157 3.42 12.29 -2.43
CA SER A 157 2.66 12.33 -3.69
C SER A 157 2.94 13.57 -4.52
N SER A 158 3.32 14.71 -3.89
CA SER A 158 3.72 15.95 -4.58
C SER A 158 5.00 15.78 -5.42
N ARG A 159 5.77 14.71 -5.21
CA ARG A 159 6.94 14.38 -6.04
C ARG A 159 6.57 13.92 -7.45
N SER A 160 5.33 13.42 -7.66
CA SER A 160 4.85 13.01 -8.97
C SER A 160 4.65 14.20 -9.91
N LYS A 161 5.02 14.01 -11.18
CA LYS A 161 4.87 15.05 -12.21
C LYS A 161 3.40 15.33 -12.52
N ASN A 162 2.57 14.27 -12.50
CA ASN A 162 1.14 14.35 -12.75
C ASN A 162 0.41 13.82 -11.51
N ARG A 163 -0.32 14.69 -10.83
CA ARG A 163 -1.03 14.35 -9.60
C ARG A 163 -2.50 14.70 -9.71
N TYR A 164 -3.37 13.77 -9.31
CA TYR A 164 -4.81 13.90 -9.41
C TYR A 164 -5.47 13.50 -8.08
N TYR A 165 -6.21 14.43 -7.52
CA TYR A 165 -7.12 14.18 -6.40
C TYR A 165 -8.52 13.93 -6.97
N ILE A 166 -9.04 12.72 -6.79
CA ILE A 166 -10.33 12.33 -7.31
C ILE A 166 -11.34 12.46 -6.17
N LEU A 167 -11.65 13.71 -5.86
CA LEU A 167 -12.70 14.06 -4.90
C LEU A 167 -14.03 13.83 -5.60
N GLY A 168 -14.71 12.74 -5.26
CA GLY A 168 -16.09 12.51 -5.69
C GLY A 168 -17.08 13.27 -4.81
N ASN A 169 -18.33 13.41 -5.28
CA ASN A 169 -19.46 13.72 -4.42
C ASN A 169 -19.56 12.67 -3.30
N TYR A 170 -20.26 13.01 -2.21
CA TYR A 170 -20.54 12.08 -1.11
C TYR A 170 -21.05 10.74 -1.68
N GLY A 171 -20.32 9.64 -1.46
CA GLY A 171 -20.63 8.32 -2.04
C GLY A 171 -19.82 7.92 -3.28
N ALA A 172 -18.80 8.68 -3.66
CA ALA A 172 -17.86 8.23 -4.70
C ALA A 172 -16.85 7.23 -4.10
N TYR A 173 -16.72 6.07 -4.74
CA TYR A 173 -15.91 4.94 -4.29
C TYR A 173 -14.62 4.80 -5.12
N ASP A 174 -13.74 3.88 -4.76
CA ASP A 174 -12.42 3.70 -5.38
C ASP A 174 -12.45 3.32 -6.87
N GLU A 175 -13.56 2.77 -7.38
CA GLU A 175 -13.76 2.52 -8.82
C GLU A 175 -13.60 3.79 -9.68
N GLU A 176 -13.83 4.98 -9.09
CA GLU A 176 -13.62 6.25 -9.79
C GLU A 176 -12.16 6.49 -10.18
N LEU A 177 -11.20 5.88 -9.49
CA LEU A 177 -9.78 5.93 -9.87
C LEU A 177 -9.53 5.26 -11.21
N ALA A 178 -10.09 4.06 -11.43
CA ALA A 178 -9.97 3.32 -12.69
C ALA A 178 -10.68 4.07 -13.84
N LYS A 179 -11.89 4.59 -13.59
CA LYS A 179 -12.64 5.40 -14.57
C LYS A 179 -11.88 6.68 -14.92
N PHE A 180 -11.36 7.39 -13.92
CA PHE A 180 -10.58 8.62 -14.14
C PHE A 180 -9.31 8.34 -14.93
N TYR A 181 -8.57 7.28 -14.59
CA TYR A 181 -7.39 6.87 -15.33
C TYR A 181 -7.70 6.63 -16.81
N SER A 182 -8.72 5.84 -17.12
CA SER A 182 -9.11 5.51 -18.49
C SER A 182 -9.46 6.77 -19.30
N LYS A 183 -10.17 7.72 -18.68
CA LYS A 183 -10.63 8.93 -19.34
C LYS A 183 -9.54 10.01 -19.52
N ASN A 184 -8.66 10.18 -18.52
CA ASN A 184 -7.82 11.37 -18.41
C ASN A 184 -6.31 11.08 -18.42
N VAL A 185 -5.88 9.86 -18.14
CA VAL A 185 -4.46 9.53 -17.97
C VAL A 185 -3.95 8.60 -19.06
N GLN A 186 -4.73 7.61 -19.46
CA GLN A 186 -4.29 6.55 -20.37
C GLN A 186 -3.72 7.08 -21.70
N SER A 187 -4.31 8.14 -22.27
CA SER A 187 -3.82 8.79 -23.51
C SER A 187 -2.53 9.61 -23.32
N ARG A 188 -2.13 9.86 -22.07
CA ARG A 188 -0.96 10.66 -21.71
C ARG A 188 0.28 9.83 -21.38
N LEU A 189 0.15 8.50 -21.40
CA LEU A 189 1.26 7.59 -21.14
C LEU A 189 2.40 7.81 -22.16
N LYS A 190 3.62 7.61 -21.66
CA LYS A 190 4.85 7.63 -22.46
C LYS A 190 5.38 6.18 -22.64
N SER A 191 6.59 6.05 -23.18
CA SER A 191 7.26 4.74 -23.33
C SER A 191 7.54 4.05 -21.99
N LYS A 192 7.80 4.82 -20.94
CA LYS A 192 7.99 4.34 -19.56
C LYS A 192 7.11 5.15 -18.60
N ASN A 193 6.36 4.47 -17.74
CA ASN A 193 5.42 5.09 -16.82
C ASN A 193 5.53 4.43 -15.44
N PHE A 194 5.54 5.26 -14.39
CA PHE A 194 5.32 4.86 -13.02
C PHE A 194 4.00 5.47 -12.53
N ILE A 195 3.06 4.64 -12.15
CA ILE A 195 1.69 5.05 -11.84
C ILE A 195 1.32 4.55 -10.46
N VAL A 196 0.95 5.49 -9.58
CA VAL A 196 0.46 5.16 -8.24
C VAL A 196 -1.05 5.38 -8.18
N PHE A 197 -1.77 4.35 -7.73
CA PHE A 197 -3.16 4.45 -7.27
C PHE A 197 -3.16 4.36 -5.74
N HIS A 198 -3.66 5.39 -5.07
CA HIS A 198 -3.79 5.41 -3.63
C HIS A 198 -5.28 5.37 -3.27
N LEU A 199 -5.70 4.21 -2.77
CA LEU A 199 -7.10 3.89 -2.50
C LEU A 199 -7.57 4.52 -1.18
N LEU A 200 -8.87 4.71 -1.05
CA LEU A 200 -9.55 4.93 0.22
C LEU A 200 -9.78 3.59 0.96
N GLY A 201 -9.85 2.51 0.21
CA GLY A 201 -9.83 1.13 0.69
C GLY A 201 -10.86 0.81 1.77
N SER A 202 -10.38 0.15 2.82
CA SER A 202 -11.18 -0.25 3.99
C SER A 202 -10.95 0.69 5.19
N HIS A 203 -10.64 1.98 4.96
CA HIS A 203 -10.50 2.99 6.00
C HIS A 203 -11.74 3.05 6.90
N GLY A 204 -11.62 3.43 8.16
CA GLY A 204 -12.70 3.51 9.15
C GLY A 204 -14.03 4.03 8.60
N TRP A 205 -15.15 3.74 9.27
CA TRP A 205 -16.52 3.86 8.74
C TRP A 205 -16.76 2.86 7.60
N TYR A 206 -16.47 1.59 7.85
CA TYR A 206 -16.43 0.52 6.84
C TYR A 206 -17.71 0.42 5.98
N ALA A 207 -18.90 0.67 6.55
CA ALA A 207 -20.17 0.69 5.82
C ALA A 207 -20.23 1.75 4.69
N ASP A 208 -19.36 2.78 4.77
CA ASP A 208 -19.27 3.86 3.77
C ASP A 208 -18.17 3.59 2.72
N ARG A 209 -17.51 2.43 2.78
CA ARG A 209 -16.40 2.09 1.88
C ARG A 209 -16.82 1.30 0.65
N PHE A 210 -18.09 0.94 0.54
CA PHE A 210 -18.63 0.19 -0.60
C PHE A 210 -20.05 0.63 -0.96
N PRO A 211 -20.46 0.51 -2.23
CA PRO A 211 -21.86 0.73 -2.64
C PRO A 211 -22.78 -0.29 -1.97
N LYS A 212 -24.02 0.09 -1.67
CA LYS A 212 -25.02 -0.81 -1.03
C LYS A 212 -25.22 -2.13 -1.79
N SER A 213 -25.03 -2.13 -3.11
CA SER A 213 -25.08 -3.34 -3.96
C SER A 213 -23.98 -4.35 -3.64
N PHE A 214 -22.92 -3.94 -2.95
CA PHE A 214 -21.82 -4.79 -2.48
C PHE A 214 -21.97 -5.26 -1.04
N ALA A 215 -23.06 -4.96 -0.35
CA ALA A 215 -23.42 -5.53 0.96
C ALA A 215 -23.84 -7.00 0.81
N LYS A 216 -22.88 -7.85 0.44
CA LYS A 216 -23.10 -9.28 0.13
C LYS A 216 -23.30 -10.11 1.39
N PHE A 217 -22.46 -9.89 2.40
CA PHE A 217 -22.45 -10.66 3.64
C PHE A 217 -23.30 -10.00 4.71
N LYS A 218 -23.97 -10.83 5.50
CA LYS A 218 -24.71 -10.47 6.73
C LYS A 218 -24.01 -11.10 7.93
N PRO A 219 -24.25 -10.64 9.17
CA PRO A 219 -23.63 -11.24 10.35
C PRO A 219 -23.79 -12.77 10.44
N ASN A 220 -24.94 -13.32 10.03
CA ASN A 220 -25.18 -14.77 10.07
C ASN A 220 -24.39 -15.58 9.03
N ASP A 221 -23.74 -14.92 8.09
CA ASP A 221 -22.92 -15.57 7.05
C ASP A 221 -21.45 -15.71 7.48
N LEU A 222 -21.06 -15.14 8.64
CA LEU A 222 -19.68 -15.05 9.10
C LEU A 222 -19.47 -15.81 10.42
N ASP A 223 -18.25 -16.31 10.60
CA ASP A 223 -17.78 -16.90 11.84
C ASP A 223 -17.02 -15.86 12.68
N PHE A 224 -17.48 -15.61 13.89
CA PHE A 224 -16.89 -14.69 14.86
C PHE A 224 -16.17 -15.41 16.01
N SER A 225 -16.09 -16.74 16.01
CA SER A 225 -15.61 -17.55 17.12
C SER A 225 -14.16 -17.22 17.54
N HIS A 226 -13.37 -16.69 16.62
CA HIS A 226 -11.98 -16.29 16.85
C HIS A 226 -11.81 -14.78 17.16
N LEU A 227 -12.92 -14.03 17.25
CA LEU A 227 -12.92 -12.59 17.50
C LEU A 227 -13.52 -12.25 18.87
N HIS A 228 -13.05 -11.19 19.48
CA HIS A 228 -13.53 -10.70 20.77
C HIS A 228 -14.78 -9.79 20.62
N THR A 229 -15.73 -10.21 19.80
CA THR A 229 -17.00 -9.48 19.61
C THR A 229 -17.96 -9.75 20.75
N ASN A 230 -18.56 -8.72 21.34
CA ASN A 230 -19.43 -8.80 22.51
C ASN A 230 -20.89 -8.39 22.24
N SER A 231 -21.20 -7.90 21.04
CA SER A 231 -22.52 -7.37 20.69
C SER A 231 -22.85 -7.58 19.20
N ASP A 232 -24.13 -7.45 18.85
CA ASP A 232 -24.56 -7.46 17.45
C ASP A 232 -23.97 -6.27 16.66
N ARG A 233 -23.70 -5.15 17.34
CA ARG A 233 -23.00 -4.01 16.74
C ARG A 233 -21.57 -4.38 16.33
N ASP A 234 -20.84 -5.11 17.17
CA ASP A 234 -19.48 -5.54 16.87
C ASP A 234 -19.47 -6.49 15.65
N LYS A 235 -20.41 -7.44 15.63
CA LYS A 235 -20.58 -8.34 14.47
C LYS A 235 -20.93 -7.59 13.18
N GLN A 236 -21.73 -6.52 13.28
CA GLN A 236 -22.03 -5.68 12.13
C GLN A 236 -20.79 -4.93 11.63
N ILE A 237 -19.94 -4.42 12.53
CA ILE A 237 -18.67 -3.75 12.18
C ILE A 237 -17.75 -4.71 11.42
N VAL A 238 -17.58 -5.95 11.90
CA VAL A 238 -16.81 -6.99 11.18
C VAL A 238 -17.42 -7.26 9.81
N THR A 239 -18.75 -7.37 9.74
CA THR A 239 -19.46 -7.65 8.48
C THR A 239 -19.27 -6.54 7.46
N ASP A 240 -19.35 -5.28 7.89
CA ASP A 240 -19.10 -4.12 7.02
C ASP A 240 -17.65 -4.08 6.54
N TYR A 241 -16.70 -4.45 7.41
CA TYR A 241 -15.29 -4.59 7.03
C TYR A 241 -15.08 -5.69 5.97
N VAL A 242 -15.68 -6.86 6.15
CA VAL A 242 -15.63 -7.97 5.17
C VAL A 242 -16.26 -7.56 3.83
N ASN A 243 -17.38 -6.81 3.85
CA ASN A 243 -18.01 -6.27 2.64
C ASN A 243 -17.14 -5.22 1.95
N SER A 244 -16.40 -4.39 2.69
CA SER A 244 -15.46 -3.44 2.11
C SER A 244 -14.30 -4.14 1.37
N LEU A 245 -13.80 -5.25 1.93
CA LEU A 245 -12.79 -6.09 1.26
C LEU A 245 -13.35 -6.82 0.03
N TYR A 246 -14.63 -7.24 0.07
CA TYR A 246 -15.32 -7.80 -1.09
C TYR A 246 -15.45 -6.78 -2.23
N TYR A 247 -15.76 -5.53 -1.91
CA TYR A 247 -15.77 -4.45 -2.91
C TYR A 247 -14.36 -4.15 -3.45
N ASN A 248 -13.36 -4.17 -2.58
CA ASN A 248 -11.96 -3.94 -2.96
C ASN A 248 -11.44 -4.99 -3.95
N ASP A 249 -11.92 -6.24 -3.89
CA ASP A 249 -11.66 -7.29 -4.89
C ASP A 249 -12.04 -6.82 -6.31
N THR A 250 -13.20 -6.19 -6.47
CA THR A 250 -13.64 -5.62 -7.75
C THR A 250 -12.76 -4.46 -8.20
N VAL A 251 -12.46 -3.53 -7.29
CA VAL A 251 -11.60 -2.36 -7.59
C VAL A 251 -10.22 -2.79 -8.07
N LEU A 252 -9.59 -3.73 -7.36
CA LEU A 252 -8.27 -4.24 -7.74
C LEU A 252 -8.30 -4.96 -9.09
N ASN A 253 -9.31 -5.80 -9.32
CA ASN A 253 -9.48 -6.48 -10.60
C ASN A 253 -9.69 -5.48 -11.76
N GLU A 254 -10.46 -4.41 -11.55
CA GLU A 254 -10.61 -3.34 -12.54
C GLU A 254 -9.27 -2.66 -12.84
N ILE A 255 -8.48 -2.29 -11.81
CA ILE A 255 -7.17 -1.68 -11.99
C ILE A 255 -6.22 -2.62 -12.73
N PHE A 256 -6.16 -3.92 -12.40
CA PHE A 256 -5.32 -4.89 -13.11
C PHE A 256 -5.70 -5.00 -14.59
N ASN A 257 -7.00 -5.01 -14.89
CA ASN A 257 -7.50 -5.07 -16.25
C ASN A 257 -7.12 -3.85 -17.12
N LEU A 258 -6.86 -2.67 -16.53
CA LEU A 258 -6.36 -1.50 -17.27
C LEU A 258 -5.00 -1.76 -17.96
N PHE A 259 -4.25 -2.72 -17.44
CA PHE A 259 -2.88 -2.98 -17.86
C PHE A 259 -2.67 -4.37 -18.51
N LYS A 260 -3.72 -5.18 -18.68
CA LYS A 260 -3.62 -6.55 -19.19
C LYS A 260 -2.97 -6.66 -20.59
N ASP A 261 -3.23 -5.67 -21.45
CA ASP A 261 -2.73 -5.62 -22.83
C ASP A 261 -1.47 -4.72 -22.97
N LYS A 262 -0.73 -4.51 -21.88
CA LYS A 262 0.49 -3.70 -21.83
C LYS A 262 1.63 -4.51 -21.24
N ASP A 263 2.87 -4.15 -21.56
CA ASP A 263 4.03 -4.63 -20.81
C ASP A 263 3.99 -3.96 -19.42
N ALA A 264 3.43 -4.67 -18.43
CA ALA A 264 3.08 -4.09 -17.15
C ALA A 264 3.24 -5.05 -15.98
N ILE A 265 3.74 -4.49 -14.86
CA ILE A 265 3.76 -5.10 -13.54
C ILE A 265 3.01 -4.20 -12.56
N VAL A 266 2.11 -4.77 -11.77
CA VAL A 266 1.31 -4.06 -10.76
C VAL A 266 1.61 -4.64 -9.39
N PHE A 267 2.14 -3.82 -8.50
CA PHE A 267 2.31 -4.13 -7.09
C PHE A 267 1.07 -3.64 -6.34
N TYR A 268 0.49 -4.47 -5.51
CA TYR A 268 -0.54 -4.08 -4.56
C TYR A 268 -0.10 -4.48 -3.15
N LEU A 269 -0.15 -3.54 -2.23
CA LEU A 269 -0.07 -3.80 -0.80
C LEU A 269 -0.95 -2.79 -0.05
N SER A 270 -1.49 -3.18 1.11
CA SER A 270 -2.07 -2.20 2.01
C SER A 270 -0.97 -1.42 2.73
N ASP A 271 -1.22 -0.17 3.05
CA ASP A 271 -0.32 0.64 3.86
C ASP A 271 -0.17 0.03 5.28
N HIS A 272 -1.27 -0.25 5.96
CA HIS A 272 -1.36 -1.01 7.21
C HIS A 272 -2.62 -1.88 7.19
N ALA A 273 -2.78 -2.73 8.20
CA ALA A 273 -4.00 -3.48 8.44
C ALA A 273 -4.89 -2.79 9.50
N GLN A 274 -6.04 -3.40 9.78
CA GLN A 274 -6.89 -3.05 10.91
C GLN A 274 -6.94 -4.24 11.86
N ASP A 275 -6.84 -3.99 13.16
CA ASP A 275 -7.18 -4.97 14.18
C ASP A 275 -8.70 -4.94 14.37
N ILE A 276 -9.37 -5.97 13.90
CA ILE A 276 -10.84 -6.06 13.90
C ILE A 276 -11.27 -7.06 14.98
N PHE A 277 -11.19 -6.65 16.25
CA PHE A 277 -11.50 -7.48 17.41
C PHE A 277 -10.64 -8.74 17.55
N GLU A 278 -9.47 -8.81 16.90
CA GLU A 278 -8.56 -9.97 16.96
C GLU A 278 -7.73 -9.94 18.25
N SER A 279 -7.21 -8.77 18.65
CA SER A 279 -6.37 -8.63 19.85
C SER A 279 -7.16 -8.22 21.11
N GLY A 280 -8.47 -8.03 21.02
CA GLY A 280 -9.34 -7.64 22.13
C GLY A 280 -10.66 -7.03 21.69
N SER A 281 -11.44 -6.51 22.64
CA SER A 281 -12.82 -6.04 22.42
C SER A 281 -12.94 -4.66 21.74
N THR A 282 -11.93 -4.25 20.98
CA THR A 282 -11.92 -2.98 20.21
C THR A 282 -11.43 -3.23 18.80
N TYR A 283 -11.67 -2.27 17.89
CA TYR A 283 -11.26 -2.34 16.50
C TYR A 283 -10.61 -1.02 16.06
N GLY A 284 -9.85 -1.07 14.97
CA GLY A 284 -9.22 0.11 14.37
C GLY A 284 -7.71 0.00 14.27
N HIS A 285 -7.05 1.13 14.14
CA HIS A 285 -5.60 1.23 14.08
C HIS A 285 -4.99 0.81 15.41
N ARG A 286 -4.11 -0.17 15.36
CA ARG A 286 -3.45 -0.69 16.54
C ARG A 286 -2.09 -1.27 16.19
N CYS A 287 -1.11 -0.98 17.04
CA CYS A 287 0.17 -1.66 17.03
C CYS A 287 0.02 -3.07 17.65
N SER A 288 -0.50 -4.00 16.85
CA SER A 288 -0.69 -5.41 17.16
C SER A 288 -0.33 -6.24 15.94
N LYS A 289 -0.16 -7.57 16.08
CA LYS A 289 0.07 -8.43 14.90
C LYS A 289 -1.02 -8.22 13.84
N ALA A 290 -2.28 -8.30 14.26
CA ALA A 290 -3.43 -8.11 13.40
C ALA A 290 -3.44 -6.75 12.68
N GLY A 291 -3.04 -5.67 13.37
CA GLY A 291 -2.95 -4.33 12.80
C GLY A 291 -1.82 -4.12 11.79
N LEU A 292 -0.89 -5.08 11.68
CA LEU A 292 0.28 -5.01 10.81
C LEU A 292 0.27 -6.04 9.67
N GLU A 293 -0.58 -7.06 9.71
CA GLU A 293 -0.62 -8.16 8.74
C GLU A 293 -1.37 -7.76 7.48
N ILE A 294 -0.62 -7.23 6.50
CA ILE A 294 -1.13 -6.69 5.25
C ILE A 294 -1.12 -7.69 4.10
N PRO A 295 -2.07 -7.60 3.14
CA PRO A 295 -1.94 -8.28 1.87
C PRO A 295 -0.84 -7.65 1.02
N PHE A 296 -0.09 -8.49 0.32
CA PHE A 296 0.84 -8.10 -0.72
C PHE A 296 0.68 -9.01 -1.93
N MET A 297 0.52 -8.43 -3.12
CA MET A 297 0.32 -9.14 -4.37
C MET A 297 1.06 -8.46 -5.50
N ILE A 298 1.48 -9.24 -6.49
CA ILE A 298 2.02 -8.74 -7.76
C ILE A 298 1.21 -9.34 -8.90
N TYR A 299 0.59 -8.46 -9.69
CA TYR A 299 -0.02 -8.83 -10.97
C TYR A 299 0.95 -8.53 -12.11
N VAL A 300 1.06 -9.45 -13.05
CA VAL A 300 1.82 -9.25 -14.29
C VAL A 300 0.95 -9.56 -15.51
N SER A 301 1.06 -8.75 -16.54
CA SER A 301 0.37 -9.01 -17.81
C SER A 301 1.02 -10.18 -18.56
N ASP A 302 0.32 -10.75 -19.55
CA ASP A 302 0.91 -11.80 -20.41
C ASP A 302 2.10 -11.26 -21.20
N ILE A 303 2.02 -10.04 -21.70
CA ILE A 303 3.14 -9.38 -22.39
C ILE A 303 4.36 -9.24 -21.46
N PHE A 304 4.15 -8.91 -20.17
CA PHE A 304 5.26 -8.88 -19.21
C PHE A 304 5.87 -10.27 -18.99
N LYS A 305 5.06 -11.33 -18.90
CA LYS A 305 5.55 -12.71 -18.72
C LYS A 305 6.41 -13.16 -19.90
N GLU A 306 6.00 -12.80 -21.11
CA GLU A 306 6.75 -13.11 -22.34
C GLU A 306 8.09 -12.36 -22.43
N LYS A 307 8.10 -11.07 -22.03
CA LYS A 307 9.30 -10.23 -22.11
C LYS A 307 10.29 -10.43 -20.96
N HIS A 308 9.79 -10.78 -19.78
CA HIS A 308 10.55 -10.81 -18.53
C HIS A 308 10.38 -12.13 -17.76
N PRO A 309 10.56 -13.30 -18.39
CA PRO A 309 10.33 -14.60 -17.75
C PRO A 309 11.22 -14.84 -16.53
N GLU A 310 12.43 -14.26 -16.51
CA GLU A 310 13.35 -14.31 -15.37
C GLU A 310 12.79 -13.57 -14.16
N LYS A 311 12.14 -12.42 -14.35
CA LYS A 311 11.49 -11.63 -13.27
C LYS A 311 10.31 -12.39 -12.68
N VAL A 312 9.52 -13.04 -13.52
CA VAL A 312 8.42 -13.92 -13.08
C VAL A 312 8.94 -15.07 -12.21
N LYS A 313 10.08 -15.66 -12.59
CA LYS A 313 10.73 -16.70 -11.78
C LYS A 313 11.19 -16.16 -10.41
N LEU A 314 11.74 -14.95 -10.36
CA LEU A 314 12.13 -14.29 -9.10
C LEU A 314 10.91 -14.06 -8.20
N ILE A 315 9.80 -13.58 -8.78
CA ILE A 315 8.54 -13.39 -8.04
C ILE A 315 8.05 -14.71 -7.46
N LYS A 316 7.96 -15.77 -8.28
CA LYS A 316 7.52 -17.11 -7.82
C LYS A 316 8.36 -17.65 -6.66
N ASN A 317 9.67 -17.42 -6.69
CA ASN A 317 10.60 -17.90 -5.66
C ASN A 317 10.51 -17.11 -4.33
N ALA A 318 9.80 -15.99 -4.33
CA ALA A 318 9.73 -15.08 -3.18
C ALA A 318 8.42 -15.17 -2.38
N LEU A 319 7.39 -15.89 -2.88
CA LEU A 319 6.01 -15.85 -2.36
C LEU A 319 5.88 -16.17 -0.86
N ASN A 320 6.76 -16.99 -0.31
CA ASN A 320 6.71 -17.45 1.09
C ASN A 320 7.81 -16.83 1.96
N LYS A 321 8.55 -15.84 1.45
CA LYS A 321 9.57 -15.17 2.23
C LYS A 321 8.94 -14.13 3.17
N PRO A 322 9.42 -13.99 4.44
CA PRO A 322 8.96 -12.94 5.34
C PRO A 322 9.38 -11.57 4.79
N PHE A 323 8.44 -10.64 4.73
CA PHE A 323 8.68 -9.31 4.17
C PHE A 323 8.09 -8.21 5.05
N MET A 324 8.76 -7.07 5.12
CA MET A 324 8.26 -5.86 5.78
C MET A 324 8.25 -4.70 4.78
N SER A 325 7.17 -3.92 4.77
CA SER A 325 6.89 -2.93 3.72
C SER A 325 7.90 -1.80 3.61
N ASP A 326 8.71 -1.55 4.66
CA ASP A 326 9.79 -0.56 4.64
C ASP A 326 10.99 -0.94 3.75
N ASP A 327 11.03 -2.19 3.26
CA ASP A 327 12.00 -2.65 2.27
C ASP A 327 11.44 -2.69 0.84
N LEU A 328 10.24 -2.13 0.60
CA LEU A 328 9.62 -2.16 -0.72
C LEU A 328 10.50 -1.54 -1.80
N ILE A 329 11.15 -0.41 -1.52
CA ILE A 329 12.02 0.28 -2.48
C ILE A 329 13.23 -0.58 -2.87
N HIS A 330 13.82 -1.33 -1.91
CA HIS A 330 14.94 -2.25 -2.15
C HIS A 330 14.54 -3.45 -3.03
N SER A 331 13.24 -3.74 -3.12
CA SER A 331 12.71 -4.89 -3.87
C SER A 331 12.11 -4.45 -5.22
N LEU A 332 11.28 -3.41 -5.22
CA LEU A 332 10.57 -2.96 -6.42
C LEU A 332 11.53 -2.42 -7.48
N LEU A 333 12.44 -1.51 -7.12
CA LEU A 333 13.35 -0.87 -8.07
C LEU A 333 14.24 -1.89 -8.79
N PRO A 334 14.95 -2.81 -8.11
CA PRO A 334 15.77 -3.81 -8.81
C PRO A 334 14.96 -4.79 -9.66
N LEU A 335 13.76 -5.16 -9.21
CA LEU A 335 12.88 -6.05 -9.99
C LEU A 335 12.49 -5.44 -11.33
N VAL A 336 12.31 -4.12 -11.39
CA VAL A 336 12.01 -3.42 -12.65
C VAL A 336 13.27 -2.90 -13.37
N GLY A 337 14.46 -3.36 -12.95
CA GLY A 337 15.74 -3.08 -13.60
C GLY A 337 16.31 -1.68 -13.28
N ILE A 338 15.87 -1.03 -12.19
CA ILE A 338 16.45 0.23 -11.71
C ILE A 338 17.37 -0.08 -10.54
N HIS A 339 18.68 0.19 -10.70
CA HIS A 339 19.67 -0.02 -9.65
C HIS A 339 20.28 1.30 -9.19
N THR A 340 20.40 1.47 -7.88
CA THR A 340 20.86 2.70 -7.23
C THR A 340 22.01 2.44 -6.28
N LYS A 341 22.72 3.52 -5.87
CA LYS A 341 23.80 3.42 -4.87
C LYS A 341 23.31 3.09 -3.46
N ASP A 342 22.03 3.36 -3.15
CA ASP A 342 21.43 3.11 -1.83
C ASP A 342 20.77 1.73 -1.72
N GLU A 343 20.80 0.92 -2.81
CA GLU A 343 20.27 -0.43 -2.82
C GLU A 343 21.02 -1.33 -1.82
N ILE A 344 20.28 -2.07 -1.01
CA ILE A 344 20.81 -3.07 -0.07
C ILE A 344 20.29 -4.44 -0.52
N GLU A 345 21.17 -5.27 -1.06
CA GLU A 345 20.81 -6.54 -1.67
C GLU A 345 20.14 -7.52 -0.67
N SER A 346 20.57 -7.51 0.61
CA SER A 346 19.98 -8.33 1.66
C SER A 346 18.53 -7.92 2.02
N LYS A 347 18.08 -6.75 1.59
CA LYS A 347 16.71 -6.24 1.76
C LYS A 347 15.85 -6.45 0.51
N ASN A 348 16.45 -6.87 -0.60
CA ASN A 348 15.74 -7.16 -1.84
C ASN A 348 15.08 -8.54 -1.76
N LEU A 349 13.76 -8.58 -1.59
CA LEU A 349 12.93 -9.79 -1.51
C LEU A 349 13.20 -10.79 -2.64
N PHE A 350 13.55 -10.28 -3.83
CA PHE A 350 13.78 -11.07 -5.04
C PHE A 350 15.22 -11.51 -5.21
N SER A 351 16.15 -11.01 -4.38
CA SER A 351 17.55 -11.42 -4.41
C SER A 351 17.74 -12.82 -3.79
N PRO A 352 18.69 -13.62 -4.30
CA PRO A 352 19.14 -14.82 -3.62
C PRO A 352 19.84 -14.53 -2.27
N LYS A 353 20.32 -13.30 -2.06
CA LYS A 353 20.96 -12.83 -0.81
C LYS A 353 19.97 -12.17 0.17
N PHE A 354 18.67 -12.23 -0.12
CA PHE A 354 17.65 -11.70 0.80
C PHE A 354 17.79 -12.32 2.20
N ASP A 355 17.85 -11.46 3.21
CA ASP A 355 17.94 -11.88 4.61
C ASP A 355 16.55 -12.19 5.18
N ALA A 356 16.12 -13.44 5.04
CA ALA A 356 14.85 -13.91 5.61
C ALA A 356 14.86 -13.99 7.15
N GLN A 357 16.01 -13.78 7.80
CA GLN A 357 16.13 -13.77 9.27
C GLN A 357 16.22 -12.32 9.82
N ARG A 358 16.09 -11.32 8.94
CA ARG A 358 16.05 -9.92 9.36
C ARG A 358 15.01 -9.73 10.46
N LYS A 359 15.42 -9.12 11.57
CA LYS A 359 14.50 -8.74 12.65
C LYS A 359 13.44 -7.78 12.12
N ARG A 360 12.16 -8.13 12.22
CA ARG A 360 11.05 -7.25 11.83
C ARG A 360 10.63 -6.38 13.02
N SER A 361 11.37 -5.27 13.20
CA SER A 361 11.07 -4.25 14.23
C SER A 361 10.02 -3.30 13.74
N VAL A 362 8.89 -3.25 14.44
CA VAL A 362 7.67 -2.50 14.05
C VAL A 362 7.27 -1.50 15.14
N CYS A 363 6.32 -0.60 14.81
CA CYS A 363 5.75 0.37 15.74
C CYS A 363 6.84 1.22 16.41
N HIS A 364 7.52 2.04 15.64
CA HIS A 364 8.67 2.84 16.08
C HIS A 364 9.77 2.00 16.75
N ASN A 365 9.97 0.77 16.27
CA ASN A 365 10.92 -0.21 16.81
C ASN A 365 10.62 -0.66 18.26
N SER A 366 9.41 -0.45 18.76
CA SER A 366 9.01 -0.84 20.12
C SER A 366 8.62 -2.31 20.22
N MET A 367 8.34 -2.97 19.10
CA MET A 367 7.89 -4.37 19.06
C MET A 367 8.71 -5.18 18.05
N ASP A 368 9.09 -6.40 18.44
CA ASP A 368 9.66 -7.42 17.55
C ASP A 368 8.52 -8.33 17.10
N TYR A 369 8.07 -8.16 15.82
CA TYR A 369 6.91 -8.86 15.30
C TYR A 369 7.03 -10.38 15.41
N ASP A 370 8.21 -10.93 15.13
CA ASP A 370 8.44 -12.39 15.11
C ASP A 370 8.45 -13.02 16.49
N LYS A 371 8.70 -12.23 17.55
CA LYS A 371 8.71 -12.68 18.95
C LYS A 371 7.41 -12.38 19.70
N THR A 372 6.53 -11.55 19.13
CA THR A 372 5.24 -11.23 19.74
C THR A 372 4.28 -12.41 19.55
N LYS A 373 3.60 -12.80 20.64
CA LYS A 373 2.60 -13.89 20.63
C LYS A 373 1.26 -13.40 20.16
#